data_a5770964af925e56009ea2f694e323af
#
_entry.id   a5770964af925e56009ea2f694e323af
#
_cell.length_a   1.000
_cell.length_b   1.000
_cell.length_c   1.000
_cell.angle_alpha   90.00
_cell.angle_beta   90.00
_cell.angle_gamma   90.00
#
_symmetry.space_group_name_H-M   'P 1'
#
loop_
_entity.id
_entity.type
_entity.pdbx_description
1 polymer ?
#
loop_
_entity_poly.entity_id
_entity_poly.type
_entity_poly.pdbx_seq_one_letter_code
_entity_poly.pdbx_strand_id
1 'polypeptide(L)' 'MLFRSLANFQVIGLEVLSLRERQVLEMIAQGISNQEIGQRLALSHKTIARHRERIMKKMNMHSRTELVKFAIRTGLVQL' A
#
# COMPACT_ATOMS: atom_id res chain seq x y z
N MET A 1 -25.06 -11.26 4.53
CA MET A 1 -24.18 -12.00 3.63
C MET A 1 -23.62 -11.13 2.52
N LEU A 2 -24.48 -10.51 1.73
CA LEU A 2 -24.03 -9.59 0.69
C LEU A 2 -23.21 -8.44 1.25
N PHE A 3 -23.65 -7.90 2.38
CA PHE A 3 -22.95 -6.82 3.04
C PHE A 3 -21.52 -7.21 3.40
N ARG A 4 -21.36 -8.43 3.92
CA ARG A 4 -20.08 -8.98 4.28
C ARG A 4 -19.17 -9.16 3.06
N SER A 5 -19.77 -9.59 1.95
CA SER A 5 -19.02 -9.79 0.71
C SER A 5 -18.44 -8.49 0.20
N LEU A 6 -19.19 -7.40 0.30
CA LEU A 6 -18.71 -6.10 -0.15
C LEU A 6 -17.57 -5.60 0.74
N ALA A 7 -17.69 -5.78 2.05
CA ALA A 7 -16.62 -5.42 2.96
C ALA A 7 -15.37 -6.26 2.71
N ASN A 8 -15.54 -7.56 2.47
CA ASN A 8 -14.44 -8.47 2.17
C ASN A 8 -13.77 -8.12 0.85
N PHE A 9 -14.51 -7.60 -0.11
CA PHE A 9 -13.95 -7.23 -1.39
C PHE A 9 -12.88 -6.14 -1.23
N GLN A 10 -13.11 -5.19 -0.33
CA GLN A 10 -12.10 -4.15 -0.04
C GLN A 10 -10.93 -4.71 0.74
N VAL A 11 -11.18 -5.62 1.67
CA VAL A 11 -10.13 -6.24 2.48
C VAL A 11 -9.27 -7.17 1.64
N ILE A 12 -9.85 -7.87 0.66
CA ILE A 12 -9.11 -8.76 -0.23
C ILE A 12 -7.98 -8.01 -0.94
N GLY A 13 -8.21 -6.73 -1.30
CA GLY A 13 -7.16 -5.95 -1.90
C GLY A 13 -5.93 -5.85 -1.01
N LEU A 14 -6.11 -5.65 0.30
CA LEU A 14 -5.00 -5.60 1.25
C LEU A 14 -4.42 -6.98 1.53
N GLU A 15 -5.23 -8.02 1.47
CA GLU A 15 -4.78 -9.38 1.76
C GLU A 15 -3.76 -9.92 0.77
N VAL A 16 -3.74 -9.42 -0.47
CA VAL A 16 -2.73 -9.84 -1.44
C VAL A 16 -1.37 -9.24 -1.17
N LEU A 17 -1.29 -8.31 -0.25
CA LEU A 17 -0.03 -7.66 0.13
C LEU A 17 0.56 -8.32 1.37
N SER A 18 1.89 -8.44 1.39
CA SER A 18 2.59 -8.88 2.60
C SER A 18 2.49 -7.79 3.67
N LEU A 19 2.81 -8.16 4.92
CA LEU A 19 2.85 -7.17 5.99
C LEU A 19 3.80 -6.02 5.66
N ARG A 20 4.96 -6.34 5.11
CA ARG A 20 5.94 -5.32 4.76
C ARG A 20 5.41 -4.42 3.65
N GLU A 21 4.72 -5.00 2.66
CA GLU A 21 4.13 -4.21 1.58
C GLU A 21 3.05 -3.28 2.10
N ARG A 22 2.24 -3.74 3.06
CA ARG A 22 1.23 -2.88 3.70
C ARG A 22 1.87 -1.71 4.44
N GLN A 23 2.96 -1.96 5.17
CA GLN A 23 3.69 -0.91 5.87
C GLN A 23 4.22 0.12 4.89
N VAL A 24 4.81 -0.34 3.79
CA VAL A 24 5.33 0.56 2.77
C VAL A 24 4.20 1.35 2.12
N LEU A 25 3.10 0.70 1.78
CA LEU A 25 1.95 1.38 1.18
C LEU A 25 1.40 2.47 2.10
N GLU A 26 1.27 2.16 3.39
CA GLU A 26 0.79 3.14 4.36
C GLU A 26 1.68 4.37 4.40
N MET A 27 3.00 4.16 4.44
CA MET A 27 3.94 5.27 4.46
C MET A 27 3.93 6.08 3.16
N ILE A 28 3.82 5.41 2.02
CA ILE A 28 3.69 6.09 0.73
C ILE A 28 2.45 6.99 0.73
N ALA A 29 1.34 6.46 1.23
CA ALA A 29 0.08 7.18 1.26
C ALA A 29 0.12 8.37 2.21
N GLN A 30 0.97 8.31 3.24
CA GLN A 30 1.19 9.42 4.16
C GLN A 30 2.12 10.48 3.57
N GLY A 31 2.66 10.25 2.38
CA GLY A 31 3.54 11.21 1.73
C GLY A 31 5.00 11.07 2.08
N ILE A 32 5.38 9.99 2.74
CA ILE A 32 6.77 9.76 3.15
C ILE A 32 7.57 9.30 1.93
N SER A 33 8.76 9.87 1.73
CA SER A 33 9.61 9.53 0.60
C SER A 33 10.19 8.12 0.72
N ASN A 34 10.57 7.54 -0.42
CA ASN A 34 11.18 6.21 -0.43
C ASN A 34 12.43 6.17 0.45
N GLN A 35 13.23 7.24 0.43
CA GLN A 35 14.44 7.32 1.22
C GLN A 35 14.12 7.28 2.72
N GLU A 36 13.14 8.05 3.14
CA GLU A 36 12.74 8.09 4.55
C GLU A 36 12.09 6.79 4.99
N ILE A 37 11.27 6.18 4.13
CA ILE A 37 10.72 4.86 4.42
C ILE A 37 11.84 3.86 4.64
N GLY A 38 12.84 3.88 3.76
CA GLY A 38 14.01 3.00 3.89
C GLY A 38 14.73 3.20 5.22
N GLN A 39 14.91 4.45 5.64
CA GLN A 39 15.52 4.74 6.92
C GLN A 39 14.72 4.18 8.08
N ARG A 40 13.41 4.37 8.07
CA ARG A 40 12.53 3.90 9.15
C ARG A 40 12.46 2.38 9.24
N LEU A 41 12.52 1.70 8.09
CA LEU A 41 12.43 0.25 8.04
C LEU A 41 13.80 -0.44 7.97
N ALA A 42 14.88 0.33 8.01
CA ALA A 42 16.26 -0.18 7.87
C ALA A 42 16.46 -0.93 6.55
N LEU A 43 15.90 -0.39 5.47
CA LEU A 43 16.01 -0.95 4.12
C LEU A 43 16.56 0.12 3.18
N SER A 44 17.20 -0.33 2.09
CA SER A 44 17.66 0.61 1.08
C SER A 44 16.48 1.21 0.32
N HIS A 45 16.67 2.40 -0.25
CA HIS A 45 15.61 3.01 -1.05
C HIS A 45 15.31 2.20 -2.31
N LYS A 46 16.28 1.43 -2.81
CA LYS A 46 16.05 0.52 -3.94
C LYS A 46 15.11 -0.60 -3.55
N THR A 47 15.25 -1.13 -2.33
CA THR A 47 14.36 -2.15 -1.81
C THR A 47 12.94 -1.59 -1.67
N ILE A 48 12.82 -0.35 -1.18
CA ILE A 48 11.51 0.29 -1.07
C ILE A 48 10.89 0.49 -2.45
N ALA A 49 11.66 0.93 -3.43
CA ALA A 49 11.17 1.08 -4.79
C ALA A 49 10.67 -0.25 -5.35
N ARG A 50 11.38 -1.34 -5.06
CA ARG A 50 10.98 -2.68 -5.47
C ARG A 50 9.68 -3.11 -4.79
N HIS A 51 9.53 -2.82 -3.51
CA HIS A 51 8.27 -3.09 -2.79
C HIS A 51 7.12 -2.32 -3.43
N ARG A 52 7.34 -1.04 -3.76
CA ARG A 52 6.33 -0.22 -4.40
C ARG A 52 5.92 -0.82 -5.75
N GLU A 53 6.89 -1.24 -6.54
CA GLU A 53 6.61 -1.88 -7.84
C GLU A 53 5.76 -3.14 -7.67
N ARG A 54 6.08 -3.96 -6.68
CA ARG A 54 5.32 -5.16 -6.39
C ARG A 54 3.90 -4.84 -5.96
N ILE A 55 3.73 -3.81 -5.12
CA ILE A 55 2.41 -3.37 -4.69
C ILE A 55 1.59 -2.95 -5.92
N MET A 56 2.18 -2.10 -6.75
CA MET A 56 1.50 -1.60 -7.95
C MET A 56 1.11 -2.74 -8.89
N LYS A 57 2.00 -3.70 -9.06
CA LYS A 57 1.74 -4.85 -9.91
C LYS A 57 0.62 -5.72 -9.35
N LYS A 58 0.68 -6.03 -8.05
CA LYS A 58 -0.33 -6.86 -7.40
C LYS A 58 -1.71 -6.21 -7.43
N MET A 59 -1.74 -4.89 -7.30
CA MET A 59 -2.98 -4.13 -7.24
C MET A 59 -3.43 -3.63 -8.61
N ASN A 60 -2.64 -3.91 -9.65
CA ASN A 60 -2.90 -3.44 -11.02
C ASN A 60 -3.06 -1.92 -11.06
N MET A 61 -2.15 -1.22 -10.41
CA MET A 61 -2.13 0.24 -10.34
C MET A 61 -0.94 0.79 -11.09
N HIS A 62 -1.08 1.99 -11.62
CA HIS A 62 -0.08 2.56 -12.51
C HIS A 62 0.46 3.92 -12.03
N SER A 63 -0.03 4.44 -10.90
CA SER A 63 0.43 5.71 -10.39
C SER A 63 0.39 5.75 -8.88
N ARG A 64 1.18 6.66 -8.31
CA ARG A 64 1.16 6.91 -6.87
C ARG A 64 -0.22 7.38 -6.41
N THR A 65 -0.88 8.19 -7.24
CA THR A 65 -2.22 8.69 -6.92
C THR A 65 -3.19 7.53 -6.71
N GLU A 66 -3.13 6.51 -7.55
CA GLU A 66 -3.99 5.34 -7.39
C GLU A 66 -3.71 4.61 -6.08
N LEU A 67 -2.42 4.49 -5.70
CA LEU A 67 -2.05 3.88 -4.42
C LEU A 67 -2.61 4.66 -3.25
N VAL A 68 -2.49 6.00 -3.28
CA VAL A 68 -3.00 6.85 -2.21
C VAL A 68 -4.52 6.72 -2.10
N LYS A 69 -5.22 6.78 -3.22
CA LYS A 69 -6.68 6.62 -3.23
C LYS A 69 -7.10 5.27 -2.65
N PHE A 70 -6.39 4.22 -3.03
CA PHE A 70 -6.66 2.88 -2.52
C PHE A 70 -6.47 2.82 -1.00
N ALA A 71 -5.37 3.39 -0.50
CA ALA A 71 -5.07 3.38 0.92
C ALA A 71 -6.14 4.13 1.73
N ILE A 72 -6.63 5.25 1.20
CA ILE A 72 -7.69 6.02 1.84
C ILE A 72 -8.99 5.23 1.82
N ARG A 73 -9.33 4.66 0.68
CA ARG A 73 -10.60 3.93 0.50
C ARG A 73 -10.70 2.70 1.39
N THR A 74 -9.58 2.02 1.62
CA THR A 74 -9.55 0.81 2.45
C THR A 74 -9.40 1.12 3.94
N GLY A 75 -9.20 2.40 4.29
CA GLY A 75 -8.99 2.79 5.69
C GLY A 75 -7.59 2.54 6.19
N LEU A 76 -6.67 2.18 5.31
CA LEU A 76 -5.27 1.98 5.70
C LEU A 76 -4.65 3.30 6.17
N VAL A 77 -5.05 4.40 5.54
CA VAL A 77 -4.65 5.74 5.92
C VAL A 77 -5.91 6.57 6.09
N GLN A 78 -5.98 7.33 7.17
CA GLN A 78 -7.09 8.24 7.45
C GLN A 78 -6.65 9.68 7.22
N LEU A 79 -7.53 10.47 6.64
CA LEU A 79 -7.30 11.89 6.41
C LEU A 79 -7.72 12.72 7.62
#